data_2a27d31e33486055c652574103e6ed13
#
_entry.id   2a27d31e33486055c652574103e6ed13
#
_cell.length_a   1.000
_cell.length_b   1.000
_cell.length_c   1.000
_cell.angle_alpha   90.00
_cell.angle_beta   90.00
_cell.angle_gamma   90.00
#
_symmetry.space_group_name_H-M   'P 1'
#
loop_
_entity.id
_entity.type
_entity.pdbx_description
1 polymer ?
#
loop_
_entity_poly.entity_id
_entity_poly.type
_entity_poly.pdbx_seq_one_letter_code
_entity_poly.pdbx_strand_id
1 'polypeptide(L)'
;MTADAGYARPVVNTLEPRPVVTVFPFWEQNPYLNMAYLAIAADGFVVARQRDYDELLDSIDRRVDGDLVHLHWTGVLLEAARDEQEARERLERFEKTIEAAQARGVLLLWTVHNKLPHELAHPESERALVRFLADRADVVHVLSLATLDEVADVSPIDPAKVELIEHSSYDGFYDSGVERVDAREKLGVGPDETAVLFFGQVRAYKGVDVLIDAFAQASARRDDLTLLVAGRTREEDRAIVEPLLSDGVRAITHFGFVADGAVADWLVGADVMVLPYSSILNSGSMHLASTFGLPVLLPSFPHLVAEYGDQAWVHFYDADGGAEALAEALSVFRASDDDRRAAREYARAYTPWDMANRFLDLYRRLRPRAEAVTTSS
;
A
#
# COMPACT_ATOMS: atom_id res chain seq x y z
N MET A 1 13.04 -58.09 19.84
CA MET A 1 12.38 -58.04 18.51
C MET A 1 11.61 -56.76 18.47
N THR A 2 12.23 -55.68 17.98
CA THR A 2 11.65 -54.35 17.83
C THR A 2 11.36 -54.21 16.30
N ALA A 3 10.07 -54.10 15.97
CA ALA A 3 9.65 -53.90 14.61
C ALA A 3 9.98 -52.46 14.19
N ASP A 4 10.82 -52.33 13.18
CA ASP A 4 11.15 -51.10 12.50
C ASP A 4 9.95 -50.71 11.62
N ALA A 5 9.17 -49.75 12.09
CA ALA A 5 8.07 -49.19 11.31
C ALA A 5 8.67 -48.21 10.27
N GLY A 6 9.03 -48.76 9.11
CA GLY A 6 9.50 -47.98 7.99
C GLY A 6 8.47 -46.93 7.56
N TYR A 7 8.75 -45.66 7.86
CA TYR A 7 8.04 -44.54 7.26
C TYR A 7 8.37 -44.49 5.77
N ALA A 8 7.51 -45.11 4.95
CA ALA A 8 7.54 -44.92 3.52
C ALA A 8 7.14 -43.44 3.24
N ARG A 9 8.13 -42.62 2.89
CA ARG A 9 7.85 -41.31 2.31
C ARG A 9 7.02 -41.52 1.05
N PRO A 10 5.88 -40.81 0.90
CA PRO A 10 5.17 -40.89 -0.37
C PRO A 10 6.13 -40.36 -1.46
N VAL A 11 6.41 -41.19 -2.43
CA VAL A 11 7.10 -40.78 -3.67
C VAL A 11 6.10 -39.88 -4.39
N VAL A 12 6.23 -38.57 -4.26
CA VAL A 12 5.52 -37.60 -5.09
C VAL A 12 6.13 -37.71 -6.49
N ASN A 13 5.58 -38.62 -7.26
CA ASN A 13 5.99 -38.83 -8.64
C ASN A 13 4.88 -38.26 -9.52
N THR A 14 4.98 -36.99 -9.81
CA THR A 14 4.63 -36.23 -11.02
C THR A 14 4.96 -34.80 -10.74
N LEU A 15 6.01 -34.30 -11.35
CA LEU A 15 6.29 -32.87 -11.41
C LEU A 15 5.23 -32.22 -12.34
N GLU A 16 4.02 -32.06 -11.84
CA GLU A 16 3.13 -31.10 -12.48
C GLU A 16 3.82 -29.74 -12.42
N PRO A 17 3.89 -29.02 -13.53
CA PRO A 17 4.52 -27.71 -13.54
C PRO A 17 3.80 -26.81 -12.51
N ARG A 18 4.59 -26.26 -11.58
CA ARG A 18 4.04 -25.35 -10.57
C ARG A 18 3.50 -24.10 -11.25
N PRO A 19 2.30 -23.63 -10.89
CA PRO A 19 1.76 -22.41 -11.47
C PRO A 19 2.64 -21.23 -11.12
N VAL A 20 2.78 -20.33 -12.06
CA VAL A 20 3.60 -19.13 -11.90
C VAL A 20 2.71 -17.91 -11.84
N VAL A 21 2.97 -17.02 -10.89
CA VAL A 21 2.46 -15.65 -10.91
C VAL A 21 3.60 -14.69 -11.17
N THR A 22 3.55 -13.99 -12.29
CA THR A 22 4.46 -12.88 -12.59
C THR A 22 3.93 -11.62 -11.90
N VAL A 23 4.69 -11.06 -10.98
CA VAL A 23 4.31 -9.88 -10.20
C VAL A 23 5.15 -8.68 -10.61
N PHE A 24 4.49 -7.57 -10.93
CA PHE A 24 5.16 -6.33 -11.33
C PHE A 24 4.43 -5.06 -10.83
N PRO A 25 5.18 -4.05 -10.40
CA PRO A 25 6.57 -4.13 -9.96
C PRO A 25 6.66 -4.84 -8.62
N PHE A 26 7.76 -5.56 -8.36
CA PHE A 26 7.99 -6.18 -7.08
C PHE A 26 9.18 -5.52 -6.37
N TRP A 27 8.90 -4.75 -5.36
CA TRP A 27 9.92 -4.14 -4.49
C TRP A 27 10.03 -4.95 -3.21
N GLU A 28 11.16 -5.60 -3.00
CA GLU A 28 11.39 -6.48 -1.82
C GLU A 28 11.25 -5.76 -0.48
N GLN A 29 11.49 -4.45 -0.49
CA GLN A 29 11.36 -3.59 0.69
C GLN A 29 9.92 -3.08 0.91
N ASN A 30 8.96 -3.49 0.06
CA ASN A 30 7.55 -3.13 0.24
C ASN A 30 6.83 -4.22 1.05
N PRO A 31 6.49 -3.95 2.32
CA PRO A 31 5.84 -4.94 3.17
C PRO A 31 4.52 -5.46 2.61
N TYR A 32 3.72 -4.61 1.96
CA TYR A 32 2.45 -5.01 1.36
C TYR A 32 2.63 -6.17 0.36
N LEU A 33 3.60 -6.07 -0.55
CA LEU A 33 3.87 -7.15 -1.51
C LEU A 33 4.30 -8.43 -0.81
N ASN A 34 5.18 -8.33 0.18
CA ASN A 34 5.63 -9.50 0.94
C ASN A 34 4.46 -10.19 1.65
N MET A 35 3.55 -9.44 2.24
CA MET A 35 2.37 -9.96 2.92
C MET A 35 1.37 -10.57 1.92
N ALA A 36 1.06 -9.88 0.82
CA ALA A 36 0.08 -10.33 -0.17
C ALA A 36 0.42 -11.69 -0.80
N TYR A 37 1.72 -11.98 -1.02
CA TYR A 37 2.16 -13.22 -1.67
C TYR A 37 2.60 -14.32 -0.71
N LEU A 38 2.45 -14.14 0.60
CA LEU A 38 2.94 -15.09 1.61
C LEU A 38 2.27 -16.46 1.49
N ALA A 39 0.94 -16.52 1.48
CA ALA A 39 0.18 -17.76 1.37
C ALA A 39 0.31 -18.40 -0.02
N ILE A 40 0.38 -17.60 -1.07
CA ILE A 40 0.54 -18.05 -2.46
C ILE A 40 1.85 -18.81 -2.64
N ALA A 41 2.96 -18.28 -2.12
CA ALA A 41 4.25 -18.95 -2.16
C ALA A 41 4.25 -20.24 -1.33
N ALA A 42 3.58 -20.26 -0.18
CA ALA A 42 3.45 -21.42 0.69
C ALA A 42 2.59 -22.53 0.06
N ASP A 43 1.58 -22.18 -0.77
CA ASP A 43 0.69 -23.12 -1.46
C ASP A 43 1.32 -23.74 -2.73
N GLY A 44 2.57 -23.41 -3.03
CA GLY A 44 3.31 -24.04 -4.12
C GLY A 44 3.34 -23.26 -5.42
N PHE A 45 2.76 -22.05 -5.50
CA PHE A 45 2.98 -21.17 -6.64
C PHE A 45 4.43 -20.67 -6.70
N VAL A 46 4.90 -20.42 -7.90
CA VAL A 46 6.16 -19.69 -8.11
C VAL A 46 5.84 -18.23 -8.28
N VAL A 47 6.33 -17.39 -7.36
CA VAL A 47 6.20 -15.92 -7.46
C VAL A 47 7.39 -15.39 -8.24
N ALA A 48 7.18 -15.09 -9.53
CA ALA A 48 8.18 -14.51 -10.43
C ALA A 48 8.16 -12.97 -10.28
N ARG A 49 9.15 -12.46 -9.55
CA ARG A 49 9.24 -11.03 -9.15
C ARG A 49 9.95 -10.25 -10.23
N GLN A 50 9.30 -9.23 -10.79
CA GLN A 50 9.85 -8.38 -11.84
C GLN A 50 9.98 -6.93 -11.34
N ARG A 51 11.04 -6.24 -11.76
CA ARG A 51 11.32 -4.86 -11.31
C ARG A 51 11.35 -3.85 -12.45
N ASP A 52 11.76 -4.28 -13.61
CA ASP A 52 11.83 -3.42 -14.78
C ASP A 52 10.95 -3.93 -15.92
N TYR A 53 10.76 -3.06 -16.90
CA TYR A 53 9.85 -3.28 -18.01
C TYR A 53 10.25 -4.46 -18.91
N ASP A 54 11.53 -4.60 -19.27
CA ASP A 54 11.96 -5.65 -20.20
C ASP A 54 11.93 -7.00 -19.51
N GLU A 55 12.34 -7.11 -18.24
CA GLU A 55 12.20 -8.32 -17.42
C GLU A 55 10.73 -8.77 -17.33
N LEU A 56 9.80 -7.81 -17.18
CA LEU A 56 8.38 -8.10 -17.16
C LEU A 56 7.93 -8.75 -18.47
N LEU A 57 8.21 -8.12 -19.62
CA LEU A 57 7.79 -8.66 -20.93
C LEU A 57 8.38 -10.04 -21.17
N ASP A 58 9.67 -10.23 -20.92
CA ASP A 58 10.34 -11.51 -21.01
C ASP A 58 9.72 -12.58 -20.07
N SER A 59 9.28 -12.18 -18.91
CA SER A 59 8.58 -13.06 -17.97
C SER A 59 7.22 -13.46 -18.51
N ILE A 60 6.42 -12.51 -19.03
CA ILE A 60 5.10 -12.75 -19.60
C ILE A 60 5.18 -13.68 -20.81
N ASP A 61 6.17 -13.51 -21.67
CA ASP A 61 6.35 -14.35 -22.87
C ASP A 61 6.58 -15.83 -22.53
N ARG A 62 7.13 -16.13 -21.36
CA ARG A 62 7.35 -17.49 -20.86
C ARG A 62 6.14 -18.11 -20.15
N ARG A 63 5.05 -17.37 -19.96
CA ARG A 63 3.84 -17.86 -19.27
C ARG A 63 3.01 -18.74 -20.18
N VAL A 64 2.36 -19.71 -19.55
CA VAL A 64 1.52 -20.72 -20.22
C VAL A 64 0.11 -20.72 -19.61
N ASP A 65 -0.77 -21.54 -20.16
CA ASP A 65 -2.14 -21.71 -19.66
C ASP A 65 -2.19 -21.95 -18.14
N GLY A 66 -3.05 -21.20 -17.46
CA GLY A 66 -3.21 -21.23 -16.01
C GLY A 66 -2.15 -20.48 -15.18
N ASP A 67 -1.15 -19.86 -15.83
CA ASP A 67 -0.26 -18.88 -15.19
C ASP A 67 -0.96 -17.52 -15.06
N LEU A 68 -0.45 -16.66 -14.15
CA LEU A 68 -1.02 -15.34 -13.91
C LEU A 68 0.04 -14.25 -14.08
N VAL A 69 -0.43 -13.08 -14.51
CA VAL A 69 0.30 -11.81 -14.45
C VAL A 69 -0.46 -10.92 -13.48
N HIS A 70 0.19 -10.45 -12.43
CA HIS A 70 -0.40 -9.53 -11.46
C HIS A 70 0.35 -8.20 -11.45
N LEU A 71 -0.36 -7.15 -11.88
CA LEU A 71 0.15 -5.79 -11.96
C LEU A 71 -0.31 -4.96 -10.76
N HIS A 72 0.62 -4.21 -10.18
CA HIS A 72 0.35 -3.31 -9.06
C HIS A 72 0.46 -1.83 -9.48
N TRP A 73 1.58 -1.17 -9.20
CA TRP A 73 1.79 0.26 -9.53
C TRP A 73 2.19 0.42 -11.00
N THR A 74 1.22 0.61 -11.86
CA THR A 74 1.38 0.56 -13.33
C THR A 74 2.17 1.72 -13.93
N GLY A 75 2.30 2.85 -13.24
CA GLY A 75 3.11 3.99 -13.70
C GLY A 75 4.55 3.62 -14.05
N VAL A 76 5.13 2.62 -13.36
CA VAL A 76 6.49 2.10 -13.64
C VAL A 76 6.65 1.57 -15.08
N LEU A 77 5.56 1.17 -15.73
CA LEU A 77 5.60 0.72 -17.12
C LEU A 77 6.07 1.82 -18.08
N LEU A 78 5.72 3.08 -17.79
CA LEU A 78 5.91 4.21 -18.70
C LEU A 78 6.90 5.27 -18.16
N GLU A 79 7.16 5.33 -16.84
CA GLU A 79 7.94 6.39 -16.21
C GLU A 79 9.37 6.57 -16.78
N ALA A 80 9.97 5.50 -17.30
CA ALA A 80 11.31 5.55 -17.88
C ALA A 80 11.32 6.03 -19.36
N ALA A 81 10.17 6.29 -19.98
CA ALA A 81 10.09 6.84 -21.32
C ALA A 81 10.59 8.31 -21.31
N ARG A 82 11.32 8.71 -22.34
CA ARG A 82 11.87 10.06 -22.47
C ARG A 82 10.84 11.10 -22.88
N ASP A 83 9.80 10.65 -23.59
CA ASP A 83 8.72 11.48 -24.12
C ASP A 83 7.45 10.65 -24.34
N GLU A 84 6.35 11.33 -24.68
CA GLU A 84 5.04 10.72 -24.91
C GLU A 84 5.04 9.73 -26.08
N GLN A 85 5.90 9.90 -27.09
CA GLN A 85 5.99 8.96 -28.21
C GLN A 85 6.63 7.63 -27.75
N GLU A 86 7.72 7.69 -27.03
CA GLU A 86 8.35 6.48 -26.46
C GLU A 86 7.41 5.79 -25.45
N ALA A 87 6.69 6.56 -24.64
CA ALA A 87 5.69 6.01 -23.74
C ALA A 87 4.58 5.24 -24.49
N ARG A 88 4.13 5.77 -25.61
CA ARG A 88 3.15 5.09 -26.50
C ARG A 88 3.72 3.81 -27.11
N GLU A 89 4.96 3.85 -27.60
CA GLU A 89 5.62 2.67 -28.17
C GLU A 89 5.80 1.56 -27.11
N ARG A 90 6.16 1.93 -25.88
CA ARG A 90 6.23 1.00 -24.74
C ARG A 90 4.86 0.41 -24.44
N LEU A 91 3.82 1.25 -24.37
CA LEU A 91 2.46 0.80 -24.14
C LEU A 91 2.00 -0.20 -25.22
N GLU A 92 2.16 0.11 -26.50
CA GLU A 92 1.80 -0.79 -27.61
C GLU A 92 2.53 -2.15 -27.53
N ARG A 93 3.80 -2.14 -27.15
CA ARG A 93 4.57 -3.38 -26.95
C ARG A 93 4.02 -4.19 -25.80
N PHE A 94 3.72 -3.53 -24.68
CA PHE A 94 3.09 -4.15 -23.50
C PHE A 94 1.72 -4.75 -23.83
N GLU A 95 0.84 -3.99 -24.49
CA GLU A 95 -0.48 -4.45 -24.92
C GLU A 95 -0.40 -5.70 -25.77
N LYS A 96 0.45 -5.72 -26.81
CA LYS A 96 0.67 -6.89 -27.68
C LYS A 96 1.17 -8.11 -26.89
N THR A 97 2.05 -7.88 -25.91
CA THR A 97 2.58 -8.98 -25.07
C THR A 97 1.48 -9.56 -24.17
N ILE A 98 0.64 -8.73 -23.56
CA ILE A 98 -0.50 -9.17 -22.75
C ILE A 98 -1.52 -9.92 -23.62
N GLU A 99 -1.90 -9.38 -24.77
CA GLU A 99 -2.85 -10.03 -25.68
C GLU A 99 -2.37 -11.39 -26.15
N ALA A 100 -1.09 -11.51 -26.50
CA ALA A 100 -0.48 -12.78 -26.86
C ALA A 100 -0.44 -13.77 -25.70
N ALA A 101 -0.22 -13.30 -24.47
CA ALA A 101 -0.26 -14.13 -23.27
C ALA A 101 -1.68 -14.62 -22.96
N GLN A 102 -2.69 -13.74 -23.02
CA GLN A 102 -4.09 -14.12 -22.84
C GLN A 102 -4.57 -15.11 -23.91
N ALA A 103 -4.11 -14.98 -25.17
CA ALA A 103 -4.38 -15.97 -26.21
C ALA A 103 -3.81 -17.36 -25.90
N ARG A 104 -2.83 -17.47 -25.00
CA ARG A 104 -2.26 -18.73 -24.49
C ARG A 104 -2.92 -19.23 -23.20
N GLY A 105 -3.96 -18.54 -22.69
CA GLY A 105 -4.65 -18.89 -21.44
C GLY A 105 -4.01 -18.28 -20.17
N VAL A 106 -3.10 -17.32 -20.31
CA VAL A 106 -2.54 -16.57 -19.17
C VAL A 106 -3.56 -15.55 -18.69
N LEU A 107 -3.77 -15.46 -17.39
CA LEU A 107 -4.73 -14.53 -16.78
C LEU A 107 -4.05 -13.23 -16.33
N LEU A 108 -4.74 -12.12 -16.50
CA LEU A 108 -4.31 -10.79 -16.09
C LEU A 108 -5.10 -10.31 -14.87
N LEU A 109 -4.41 -10.07 -13.77
CA LEU A 109 -4.92 -9.45 -12.56
C LEU A 109 -4.29 -8.05 -12.42
N TRP A 110 -5.10 -7.02 -12.18
CA TRP A 110 -4.65 -5.66 -11.95
C TRP A 110 -5.12 -5.15 -10.60
N THR A 111 -4.19 -4.70 -9.73
CA THR A 111 -4.52 -4.00 -8.49
C THR A 111 -4.51 -2.49 -8.72
N VAL A 112 -5.63 -1.84 -8.44
CA VAL A 112 -5.77 -0.39 -8.53
C VAL A 112 -5.27 0.26 -7.24
N HIS A 113 -3.99 0.65 -7.20
CA HIS A 113 -3.43 1.38 -6.06
C HIS A 113 -3.69 2.89 -6.13
N ASN A 114 -3.70 3.45 -7.35
CA ASN A 114 -3.88 4.87 -7.61
C ASN A 114 -4.79 5.05 -8.82
N LYS A 115 -5.50 6.16 -8.87
CA LYS A 115 -6.29 6.57 -10.04
C LYS A 115 -5.40 6.78 -11.28
N LEU A 116 -4.34 7.52 -11.10
CA LEU A 116 -3.24 7.77 -12.04
C LEU A 116 -1.95 7.91 -11.22
N PRO A 117 -0.76 7.78 -11.83
CA PRO A 117 0.49 8.10 -11.15
C PRO A 117 0.48 9.54 -10.60
N HIS A 118 1.02 9.73 -9.40
CA HIS A 118 1.08 11.06 -8.78
C HIS A 118 2.00 12.02 -9.55
N GLU A 119 3.05 11.48 -10.18
CA GLU A 119 3.94 12.19 -11.08
C GLU A 119 3.57 11.77 -12.51
N LEU A 120 2.65 12.51 -13.13
CA LEU A 120 2.06 12.15 -14.41
C LEU A 120 2.99 12.65 -15.55
N ALA A 121 4.02 11.86 -15.87
CA ALA A 121 5.01 12.20 -16.88
C ALA A 121 4.45 12.11 -18.31
N HIS A 122 3.57 11.13 -18.57
CA HIS A 122 3.03 10.82 -19.91
C HIS A 122 1.50 10.72 -19.85
N PRO A 123 0.76 11.86 -19.74
CA PRO A 123 -0.67 11.87 -19.41
C PRO A 123 -1.56 11.11 -20.39
N GLU A 124 -1.25 11.13 -21.69
CA GLU A 124 -2.07 10.44 -22.70
C GLU A 124 -1.87 8.93 -22.63
N SER A 125 -0.61 8.49 -22.58
CA SER A 125 -0.24 7.07 -22.51
C SER A 125 -0.65 6.45 -21.18
N GLU A 126 -0.51 7.16 -20.04
CA GLU A 126 -0.97 6.68 -18.72
C GLU A 126 -2.49 6.47 -18.69
N ARG A 127 -3.28 7.39 -19.25
CA ARG A 127 -4.73 7.21 -19.37
C ARG A 127 -5.11 6.07 -20.31
N ALA A 128 -4.35 5.88 -21.39
CA ALA A 128 -4.55 4.76 -22.31
C ALA A 128 -4.24 3.43 -21.63
N LEU A 129 -3.17 3.35 -20.85
CA LEU A 129 -2.82 2.17 -20.04
C LEU A 129 -3.93 1.79 -19.05
N VAL A 130 -4.47 2.78 -18.31
CA VAL A 130 -5.58 2.52 -17.35
C VAL A 130 -6.80 1.97 -18.10
N ARG A 131 -7.15 2.53 -19.26
CA ARG A 131 -8.27 2.04 -20.08
C ARG A 131 -8.02 0.61 -20.59
N PHE A 132 -6.83 0.35 -21.09
CA PHE A 132 -6.43 -0.99 -21.51
C PHE A 132 -6.58 -2.00 -20.38
N LEU A 133 -6.07 -1.69 -19.19
CA LEU A 133 -6.14 -2.58 -18.03
C LEU A 133 -7.59 -2.78 -17.56
N ALA A 134 -8.40 -1.73 -17.51
CA ALA A 134 -9.82 -1.84 -17.15
C ALA A 134 -10.61 -2.74 -18.13
N ASP A 135 -10.27 -2.68 -19.43
CA ASP A 135 -10.89 -3.52 -20.46
C ASP A 135 -10.36 -4.96 -20.43
N ARG A 136 -9.05 -5.14 -20.35
CA ARG A 136 -8.38 -6.42 -20.60
C ARG A 136 -8.14 -7.26 -19.37
N ALA A 137 -8.09 -6.69 -18.15
CA ALA A 137 -7.91 -7.48 -16.95
C ALA A 137 -9.05 -8.48 -16.78
N ASP A 138 -8.69 -9.73 -16.46
CA ASP A 138 -9.64 -10.79 -16.11
C ASP A 138 -10.23 -10.52 -14.73
N VAL A 139 -9.41 -9.96 -13.82
CA VAL A 139 -9.83 -9.46 -12.50
C VAL A 139 -9.18 -8.11 -12.22
N VAL A 140 -9.98 -7.20 -11.68
CA VAL A 140 -9.52 -5.91 -11.14
C VAL A 140 -9.64 -5.97 -9.62
N HIS A 141 -8.51 -6.04 -8.96
CA HIS A 141 -8.46 -5.99 -7.50
C HIS A 141 -8.48 -4.54 -7.01
N VAL A 142 -9.35 -4.27 -6.05
CA VAL A 142 -9.46 -2.98 -5.37
C VAL A 142 -9.32 -3.16 -3.85
N LEU A 143 -8.73 -2.17 -3.20
CA LEU A 143 -8.54 -2.13 -1.73
C LEU A 143 -9.76 -1.52 -1.02
N SER A 144 -10.59 -0.79 -1.76
CA SER A 144 -11.86 -0.20 -1.33
C SER A 144 -12.83 -0.15 -2.51
N LEU A 145 -14.12 -0.35 -2.28
CA LEU A 145 -15.15 -0.22 -3.33
C LEU A 145 -15.31 1.22 -3.82
N ALA A 146 -14.98 2.22 -3.02
CA ALA A 146 -14.94 3.63 -3.43
C ALA A 146 -13.99 3.88 -4.60
N THR A 147 -13.00 3.00 -4.81
CA THR A 147 -12.10 3.05 -5.96
C THR A 147 -12.84 3.12 -7.29
N LEU A 148 -13.98 2.45 -7.43
CA LEU A 148 -14.75 2.40 -8.68
C LEU A 148 -15.26 3.79 -9.09
N ASP A 149 -15.81 4.53 -8.13
CA ASP A 149 -16.32 5.89 -8.37
C ASP A 149 -15.16 6.87 -8.60
N GLU A 150 -14.08 6.73 -7.85
CA GLU A 150 -12.91 7.60 -7.93
C GLU A 150 -12.15 7.50 -9.26
N VAL A 151 -12.15 6.32 -9.92
CA VAL A 151 -11.46 6.12 -11.20
C VAL A 151 -12.38 6.23 -12.42
N ALA A 152 -13.69 6.36 -12.24
CA ALA A 152 -14.69 6.28 -13.29
C ALA A 152 -14.52 7.33 -14.40
N ASP A 153 -13.99 8.50 -14.09
CA ASP A 153 -13.72 9.60 -15.05
C ASP A 153 -12.48 9.32 -15.93
N VAL A 154 -11.58 8.42 -15.51
CA VAL A 154 -10.44 7.96 -16.34
C VAL A 154 -10.85 6.77 -17.18
N SER A 155 -11.40 5.74 -16.53
CA SER A 155 -11.98 4.55 -17.15
C SER A 155 -12.95 3.87 -16.21
N PRO A 156 -14.22 3.66 -16.60
CA PRO A 156 -15.12 2.85 -15.81
C PRO A 156 -14.62 1.39 -15.76
N ILE A 157 -14.70 0.78 -14.61
CA ILE A 157 -14.35 -0.62 -14.39
C ILE A 157 -15.64 -1.44 -14.32
N ASP A 158 -15.69 -2.56 -15.07
CA ASP A 158 -16.82 -3.50 -15.00
C ASP A 158 -16.90 -4.12 -13.58
N PRO A 159 -18.00 -3.89 -12.83
CA PRO A 159 -18.15 -4.46 -11.49
C PRO A 159 -18.07 -5.98 -11.45
N ALA A 160 -18.37 -6.69 -12.56
CA ALA A 160 -18.29 -8.14 -12.63
C ALA A 160 -16.84 -8.67 -12.57
N LYS A 161 -15.85 -7.83 -12.86
CA LYS A 161 -14.42 -8.15 -12.77
C LYS A 161 -13.80 -7.78 -11.41
N VAL A 162 -14.55 -7.11 -10.55
CA VAL A 162 -14.00 -6.53 -9.32
C VAL A 162 -13.88 -7.56 -8.21
N GLU A 163 -12.72 -7.65 -7.62
CA GLU A 163 -12.45 -8.37 -6.38
C GLU A 163 -11.99 -7.38 -5.30
N LEU A 164 -12.72 -7.31 -4.20
CA LEU A 164 -12.34 -6.51 -3.04
C LEU A 164 -11.49 -7.34 -2.08
N ILE A 165 -10.24 -6.95 -1.88
CA ILE A 165 -9.39 -7.46 -0.80
C ILE A 165 -8.78 -6.24 -0.12
N GLU A 166 -9.23 -5.93 1.08
CA GLU A 166 -8.79 -4.76 1.83
C GLU A 166 -7.32 -4.86 2.20
N HIS A 167 -6.69 -3.72 2.35
CA HIS A 167 -5.30 -3.65 2.83
C HIS A 167 -5.22 -4.17 4.27
N SER A 168 -4.25 -5.03 4.55
CA SER A 168 -4.03 -5.53 5.91
C SER A 168 -3.34 -4.52 6.82
N SER A 169 -3.43 -4.75 8.12
CA SER A 169 -2.47 -4.21 9.08
C SER A 169 -1.07 -4.78 8.80
N TYR A 170 -0.09 -4.31 9.58
CA TYR A 170 1.29 -4.82 9.55
C TYR A 170 1.58 -5.67 10.80
N ASP A 171 0.55 -6.27 11.38
CA ASP A 171 0.69 -7.11 12.58
C ASP A 171 1.62 -8.30 12.31
N GLY A 172 2.60 -8.49 13.20
CA GLY A 172 3.65 -9.50 13.01
C GLY A 172 4.76 -9.14 12.02
N PHE A 173 4.69 -8.00 11.33
CA PHE A 173 5.75 -7.56 10.41
C PHE A 173 6.81 -6.68 11.11
N TYR A 174 6.36 -5.80 12.01
CA TYR A 174 7.24 -4.96 12.81
C TYR A 174 7.22 -5.39 14.29
N ASP A 175 8.28 -5.05 15.01
CA ASP A 175 8.34 -5.29 16.46
C ASP A 175 7.26 -4.44 17.17
N SER A 176 6.36 -5.13 17.87
CA SER A 176 5.30 -4.50 18.66
C SER A 176 5.59 -4.41 20.15
N GLY A 177 6.76 -4.89 20.57
CA GLY A 177 7.19 -4.93 22.00
C GLY A 177 7.83 -3.64 22.51
N VAL A 178 7.84 -2.56 21.73
CA VAL A 178 8.41 -1.27 22.12
C VAL A 178 7.50 -0.57 23.13
N GLU A 179 8.07 -0.23 24.30
CA GLU A 179 7.35 0.55 25.30
C GLU A 179 7.33 2.04 24.94
N ARG A 180 6.17 2.70 25.17
CA ARG A 180 5.99 4.09 24.80
C ARG A 180 6.99 5.06 25.47
N VAL A 181 7.33 4.80 26.73
CA VAL A 181 8.29 5.62 27.47
C VAL A 181 9.67 5.54 26.82
N ASP A 182 10.12 4.34 26.44
CA ASP A 182 11.41 4.13 25.80
C ASP A 182 11.46 4.76 24.38
N ALA A 183 10.37 4.63 23.62
CA ALA A 183 10.23 5.24 22.31
C ALA A 183 10.34 6.77 22.39
N ARG A 184 9.61 7.38 23.33
CA ARG A 184 9.62 8.85 23.53
C ARG A 184 11.00 9.35 24.00
N GLU A 185 11.65 8.63 24.90
CA GLU A 185 13.03 8.94 25.34
C GLU A 185 14.01 8.93 24.16
N LYS A 186 13.98 7.89 23.34
CA LYS A 186 14.82 7.78 22.13
C LYS A 186 14.57 8.91 21.13
N LEU A 187 13.32 9.32 20.95
CA LEU A 187 12.94 10.41 20.04
C LEU A 187 13.21 11.80 20.65
N GLY A 188 13.37 11.90 21.97
CA GLY A 188 13.48 13.19 22.66
C GLY A 188 12.13 13.91 22.82
N VAL A 189 11.03 13.16 22.90
CA VAL A 189 9.66 13.67 23.14
C VAL A 189 9.40 13.64 24.64
N GLY A 190 9.01 14.76 25.21
CA GLY A 190 8.68 14.89 26.63
C GLY A 190 7.40 14.14 27.02
N PRO A 191 7.24 13.73 28.31
CA PRO A 191 6.08 12.96 28.76
C PRO A 191 4.75 13.68 28.58
N ASP A 192 4.73 15.00 28.71
CA ASP A 192 3.53 15.83 28.63
C ASP A 192 3.31 16.46 27.24
N GLU A 193 4.20 16.18 26.26
CA GLU A 193 4.08 16.67 24.90
C GLU A 193 3.08 15.84 24.10
N THR A 194 2.35 16.49 23.19
CA THR A 194 1.53 15.84 22.17
C THR A 194 2.34 15.70 20.89
N ALA A 195 2.75 14.48 20.54
CA ALA A 195 3.57 14.19 19.38
C ALA A 195 2.71 13.94 18.14
N VAL A 196 2.79 14.84 17.17
CA VAL A 196 2.10 14.80 15.88
C VAL A 196 3.04 14.22 14.85
N LEU A 197 2.71 13.06 14.28
CA LEU A 197 3.59 12.30 13.38
C LEU A 197 3.14 12.38 11.93
N PHE A 198 4.07 12.71 11.03
CA PHE A 198 4.03 12.29 9.63
C PHE A 198 5.05 11.18 9.43
N PHE A 199 4.61 10.04 8.88
CA PHE A 199 5.49 8.89 8.62
C PHE A 199 5.31 8.36 7.19
N GLY A 200 6.42 8.27 6.44
CA GLY A 200 6.44 7.75 5.08
C GLY A 200 7.27 8.61 4.13
N GLN A 201 7.28 8.26 2.86
CA GLN A 201 8.01 9.07 1.87
C GLN A 201 7.44 10.50 1.83
N VAL A 202 8.31 11.50 1.93
CA VAL A 202 7.95 12.89 1.73
C VAL A 202 7.84 13.15 0.23
N ARG A 203 6.63 13.58 -0.21
CA ARG A 203 6.30 13.91 -1.60
C ARG A 203 5.31 15.08 -1.58
N ALA A 204 5.29 15.89 -2.64
CA ALA A 204 4.43 17.06 -2.73
C ALA A 204 2.94 16.73 -2.47
N TYR A 205 2.39 15.66 -3.09
CA TYR A 205 0.99 15.27 -2.90
C TYR A 205 0.63 14.81 -1.49
N LYS A 206 1.62 14.53 -0.65
CA LYS A 206 1.41 14.11 0.74
C LYS A 206 1.24 15.27 1.72
N GLY A 207 1.37 16.52 1.24
CA GLY A 207 1.00 17.72 1.99
C GLY A 207 1.81 17.95 3.27
N VAL A 208 3.10 17.55 3.29
CA VAL A 208 3.97 17.79 4.46
C VAL A 208 4.17 19.26 4.72
N ASP A 209 4.21 20.07 3.67
CA ASP A 209 4.24 21.53 3.71
C ASP A 209 2.98 22.10 4.38
N VAL A 210 1.79 21.59 4.01
CA VAL A 210 0.50 21.94 4.64
C VAL A 210 0.51 21.57 6.13
N LEU A 211 1.05 20.40 6.48
CA LEU A 211 1.18 19.98 7.88
C LEU A 211 2.08 20.92 8.68
N ILE A 212 3.23 21.32 8.14
CA ILE A 212 4.17 22.19 8.85
C ILE A 212 3.53 23.58 9.09
N ASP A 213 2.86 24.14 8.08
CA ASP A 213 2.14 25.40 8.21
C ASP A 213 1.01 25.29 9.25
N ALA A 214 0.19 24.26 9.17
CA ALA A 214 -0.87 23.98 10.16
C ALA A 214 -0.31 23.80 11.57
N PHE A 215 0.81 23.08 11.69
CA PHE A 215 1.47 22.84 12.97
C PHE A 215 1.99 24.14 13.59
N ALA A 216 2.61 25.03 12.79
CA ALA A 216 3.06 26.34 13.26
C ALA A 216 1.88 27.19 13.80
N GLN A 217 0.74 27.19 13.09
CA GLN A 217 -0.47 27.88 13.52
C GLN A 217 -1.07 27.28 14.81
N ALA A 218 -1.08 25.93 14.93
CA ALA A 218 -1.56 25.23 16.12
C ALA A 218 -0.65 25.48 17.33
N SER A 219 0.67 25.50 17.14
CA SER A 219 1.66 25.77 18.20
C SER A 219 1.56 27.18 18.79
N ALA A 220 1.02 28.12 18.02
CA ALA A 220 0.69 29.47 18.57
C ALA A 220 -0.47 29.44 19.59
N ARG A 221 -1.25 28.34 19.62
CA ARG A 221 -2.42 28.15 20.52
C ARG A 221 -2.15 27.11 21.61
N ARG A 222 -1.11 26.29 21.43
CA ARG A 222 -0.72 25.15 22.30
C ARG A 222 0.80 25.02 22.32
N ASP A 223 1.38 25.02 23.47
CA ASP A 223 2.83 24.94 23.71
C ASP A 223 3.33 23.49 23.95
N ASP A 224 2.39 22.53 24.06
CA ASP A 224 2.68 21.12 24.29
C ASP A 224 2.85 20.28 22.99
N LEU A 225 2.83 20.91 21.80
CA LEU A 225 2.94 20.20 20.54
C LEU A 225 4.39 19.93 20.13
N THR A 226 4.67 18.71 19.66
CA THR A 226 5.94 18.32 19.02
C THR A 226 5.65 17.67 17.67
N LEU A 227 6.24 18.19 16.60
CA LEU A 227 6.13 17.63 15.26
C LEU A 227 7.18 16.55 15.03
N LEU A 228 6.76 15.37 14.57
CA LEU A 228 7.62 14.30 14.14
C LEU A 228 7.48 14.11 12.63
N VAL A 229 8.58 14.18 11.86
CA VAL A 229 8.57 13.92 10.42
C VAL A 229 9.62 12.89 10.09
N ALA A 230 9.21 11.71 9.68
CA ALA A 230 10.13 10.62 9.36
C ALA A 230 9.82 9.94 8.03
N GLY A 231 10.84 9.80 7.19
CA GLY A 231 10.76 9.06 5.94
C GLY A 231 11.70 9.52 4.85
N ARG A 232 11.85 8.67 3.83
CA ARG A 232 12.72 8.99 2.68
C ARG A 232 12.21 10.24 1.97
N THR A 233 13.12 11.18 1.77
CA THR A 233 12.85 12.48 1.15
C THR A 233 13.83 12.68 0.01
N ARG A 234 13.36 13.07 -1.18
CA ARG A 234 14.22 13.48 -2.28
C ARG A 234 14.79 14.87 -1.96
N GLU A 235 15.91 15.21 -2.57
CA GLU A 235 16.57 16.50 -2.33
C GLU A 235 15.67 17.69 -2.69
N GLU A 236 14.92 17.58 -3.79
CA GLU A 236 13.94 18.57 -4.21
C GLU A 236 12.81 18.79 -3.19
N ASP A 237 12.25 17.71 -2.63
CA ASP A 237 11.19 17.76 -1.61
C ASP A 237 11.76 18.32 -0.29
N ARG A 238 12.99 17.93 0.06
CA ARG A 238 13.68 18.42 1.25
C ARG A 238 13.94 19.93 1.20
N ALA A 239 14.37 20.43 0.02
CA ALA A 239 14.58 21.86 -0.20
C ALA A 239 13.31 22.70 -0.01
N ILE A 240 12.14 22.11 -0.17
CA ILE A 240 10.84 22.75 0.11
C ILE A 240 10.50 22.68 1.60
N VAL A 241 10.61 21.48 2.19
CA VAL A 241 10.10 21.20 3.55
C VAL A 241 11.00 21.73 4.65
N GLU A 242 12.32 21.60 4.51
CA GLU A 242 13.28 21.97 5.58
C GLU A 242 13.26 23.48 5.94
N PRO A 243 13.13 24.43 4.97
CA PRO A 243 12.99 25.85 5.31
C PRO A 243 11.72 26.22 6.04
N LEU A 244 10.64 25.40 5.94
CA LEU A 244 9.38 25.63 6.65
C LEU A 244 9.49 25.28 8.14
N LEU A 245 10.47 24.47 8.52
CA LEU A 245 10.80 24.13 9.91
C LEU A 245 11.61 25.27 10.56
N SER A 246 11.01 26.46 10.63
CA SER A 246 11.67 27.67 11.12
C SER A 246 11.82 27.68 12.64
N ASP A 247 12.59 28.67 13.16
CA ASP A 247 12.71 28.96 14.59
C ASP A 247 11.32 29.18 15.22
N GLY A 248 10.98 28.33 16.20
CA GLY A 248 9.68 28.35 16.90
C GLY A 248 8.81 27.12 16.66
N VAL A 249 9.11 26.29 15.64
CA VAL A 249 8.47 24.98 15.46
C VAL A 249 9.31 23.92 16.16
N ARG A 250 8.79 23.31 17.23
CA ARG A 250 9.45 22.16 17.85
C ARG A 250 9.25 20.94 16.96
N ALA A 251 10.28 20.58 16.19
CA ALA A 251 10.23 19.46 15.26
C ALA A 251 11.40 18.51 15.46
N ILE A 252 11.14 17.22 15.32
CA ILE A 252 12.12 16.12 15.29
C ILE A 252 11.99 15.47 13.93
N THR A 253 13.05 15.50 13.13
CA THR A 253 13.01 15.08 11.75
C THR A 253 14.01 13.98 11.42
N HIS A 254 13.61 13.06 10.52
CA HIS A 254 14.48 12.07 9.93
C HIS A 254 14.20 11.97 8.42
N PHE A 255 14.90 12.76 7.62
CA PHE A 255 14.76 12.80 6.16
C PHE A 255 15.56 11.69 5.48
N GLY A 256 15.27 10.42 5.82
CA GLY A 256 15.98 9.26 5.33
C GLY A 256 15.11 8.00 5.39
N PHE A 257 15.68 6.89 4.96
CA PHE A 257 15.04 5.59 5.15
C PHE A 257 15.02 5.25 6.65
N VAL A 258 13.84 5.01 7.19
CA VAL A 258 13.67 4.50 8.56
C VAL A 258 13.84 2.98 8.51
N ALA A 259 14.86 2.47 9.21
CA ALA A 259 15.06 1.02 9.28
C ALA A 259 13.91 0.32 10.00
N ASP A 260 13.56 -0.90 9.58
CA ASP A 260 12.41 -1.65 10.11
C ASP A 260 12.40 -1.74 11.65
N GLY A 261 13.58 -1.95 12.26
CA GLY A 261 13.73 -1.98 13.72
C GLY A 261 13.51 -0.64 14.44
N ALA A 262 13.44 0.48 13.70
CA ALA A 262 13.18 1.82 14.25
C ALA A 262 11.75 2.32 13.96
N VAL A 263 10.98 1.63 13.13
CA VAL A 263 9.61 2.02 12.76
C VAL A 263 8.73 2.13 14.01
N ALA A 264 8.80 1.15 14.89
CA ALA A 264 8.00 1.10 16.11
C ALA A 264 8.26 2.30 17.05
N ASP A 265 9.50 2.78 17.17
CA ASP A 265 9.81 3.93 18.01
C ASP A 265 9.02 5.17 17.59
N TRP A 266 8.90 5.44 16.27
CA TRP A 266 8.14 6.58 15.74
C TRP A 266 6.64 6.44 15.98
N LEU A 267 6.07 5.25 15.71
CA LEU A 267 4.63 5.02 15.80
C LEU A 267 4.15 4.96 17.26
N VAL A 268 4.90 4.27 18.13
CA VAL A 268 4.57 4.14 19.55
C VAL A 268 4.80 5.45 20.30
N GLY A 269 5.84 6.20 19.93
CA GLY A 269 6.16 7.51 20.54
C GLY A 269 5.15 8.59 20.24
N ALA A 270 4.43 8.50 19.13
CA ALA A 270 3.45 9.50 18.67
C ALA A 270 2.09 9.43 19.39
N ASP A 271 1.31 10.50 19.29
CA ASP A 271 -0.07 10.61 19.77
C ASP A 271 -1.09 10.56 18.65
N VAL A 272 -0.75 11.05 17.47
CA VAL A 272 -1.58 11.01 16.27
C VAL A 272 -0.67 10.97 15.04
N MET A 273 -1.08 10.19 14.03
CA MET A 273 -0.49 10.30 12.68
C MET A 273 -1.37 11.21 11.84
N VAL A 274 -0.78 12.21 11.22
CA VAL A 274 -1.46 13.10 10.27
C VAL A 274 -1.10 12.70 8.86
N LEU A 275 -2.11 12.51 8.02
CA LEU A 275 -1.98 12.17 6.61
C LEU A 275 -2.64 13.28 5.77
N PRO A 276 -1.95 14.42 5.56
CA PRO A 276 -2.53 15.64 4.99
C PRO A 276 -2.53 15.62 3.46
N TYR A 277 -2.90 14.46 2.89
CA TYR A 277 -2.81 14.21 1.46
C TYR A 277 -3.78 15.09 0.67
N SER A 278 -3.31 15.66 -0.43
CA SER A 278 -4.17 16.39 -1.37
C SER A 278 -5.01 15.45 -2.26
N SER A 279 -4.59 14.20 -2.39
CA SER A 279 -5.29 13.13 -3.10
C SER A 279 -4.86 11.79 -2.54
N ILE A 280 -5.80 10.97 -2.18
CA ILE A 280 -5.57 9.64 -1.62
C ILE A 280 -6.68 8.69 -2.06
N LEU A 281 -6.31 7.53 -2.57
CA LEU A 281 -7.24 6.44 -2.84
C LEU A 281 -7.13 5.37 -1.74
N ASN A 282 -5.89 5.05 -1.36
CA ASN A 282 -5.57 4.09 -0.31
C ASN A 282 -4.30 4.53 0.43
N SER A 283 -4.18 4.17 1.71
CA SER A 283 -2.99 4.52 2.49
C SER A 283 -2.49 3.37 3.38
N GLY A 284 -1.37 2.78 2.98
CA GLY A 284 -0.65 1.84 3.84
C GLY A 284 -0.20 2.46 5.17
N SER A 285 0.04 3.78 5.21
CA SER A 285 0.42 4.49 6.45
C SER A 285 -0.70 4.47 7.49
N MET A 286 -1.98 4.52 7.06
CA MET A 286 -3.12 4.39 7.95
C MET A 286 -3.17 3.00 8.61
N HIS A 287 -3.00 1.93 7.82
CA HIS A 287 -2.94 0.56 8.34
C HIS A 287 -1.71 0.31 9.21
N LEU A 288 -0.61 1.00 8.91
CA LEU A 288 0.57 0.99 9.77
C LEU A 288 0.27 1.67 11.12
N ALA A 289 -0.38 2.82 11.12
CA ALA A 289 -0.79 3.51 12.34
C ALA A 289 -1.68 2.62 13.22
N SER A 290 -2.72 1.99 12.64
CA SER A 290 -3.62 1.09 13.36
C SER A 290 -2.89 -0.08 14.03
N THR A 291 -1.86 -0.63 13.37
CA THR A 291 -1.03 -1.72 13.91
C THR A 291 -0.43 -1.37 15.27
N PHE A 292 0.00 -0.12 15.43
CA PHE A 292 0.58 0.38 16.68
C PHE A 292 -0.45 1.04 17.63
N GLY A 293 -1.73 0.98 17.27
CA GLY A 293 -2.78 1.63 18.04
C GLY A 293 -2.65 3.15 18.02
N LEU A 294 -2.20 3.71 16.91
CA LEU A 294 -2.04 5.15 16.73
C LEU A 294 -3.25 5.70 15.98
N PRO A 295 -4.03 6.64 16.57
CA PRO A 295 -5.11 7.30 15.85
C PRO A 295 -4.57 8.14 14.70
N VAL A 296 -5.42 8.37 13.69
CA VAL A 296 -5.07 9.15 12.51
C VAL A 296 -5.97 10.37 12.35
N LEU A 297 -5.41 11.41 11.74
CA LEU A 297 -6.12 12.63 11.34
C LEU A 297 -6.02 12.77 9.81
N LEU A 298 -7.17 12.72 9.14
CA LEU A 298 -7.34 12.68 7.69
C LEU A 298 -8.11 13.88 7.15
N PRO A 299 -7.94 14.29 5.89
CA PRO A 299 -8.87 15.20 5.23
C PRO A 299 -10.24 14.52 5.05
N SER A 300 -11.32 15.26 5.20
CA SER A 300 -12.70 14.78 5.09
C SER A 300 -13.16 14.59 3.65
N PHE A 301 -12.36 13.88 2.84
CA PHE A 301 -12.81 13.48 1.50
C PHE A 301 -14.02 12.54 1.61
N PRO A 302 -15.08 12.71 0.77
CA PRO A 302 -16.32 11.95 0.89
C PRO A 302 -16.12 10.45 0.97
N HIS A 303 -15.24 9.87 0.15
CA HIS A 303 -14.95 8.44 0.14
C HIS A 303 -14.27 7.96 1.44
N LEU A 304 -13.37 8.77 2.03
CA LEU A 304 -12.73 8.43 3.32
C LEU A 304 -13.72 8.51 4.47
N VAL A 305 -14.60 9.51 4.47
CA VAL A 305 -15.64 9.64 5.49
C VAL A 305 -16.66 8.49 5.37
N ALA A 306 -17.02 8.08 4.14
CA ALA A 306 -17.90 6.95 3.91
C ALA A 306 -17.30 5.63 4.39
N GLU A 307 -15.99 5.43 4.23
CA GLU A 307 -15.29 4.19 4.59
C GLU A 307 -14.90 4.13 6.07
N TYR A 308 -14.45 5.25 6.65
CA TYR A 308 -13.85 5.28 7.99
C TYR A 308 -14.59 6.15 9.00
N GLY A 309 -15.70 6.78 8.62
CA GLY A 309 -16.42 7.71 9.51
C GLY A 309 -16.96 7.09 10.79
N ASP A 310 -17.20 5.77 10.79
CA ASP A 310 -17.63 5.02 11.98
C ASP A 310 -16.45 4.51 12.84
N GLN A 311 -15.20 4.76 12.43
CA GLN A 311 -14.02 4.31 13.15
C GLN A 311 -13.57 5.35 14.18
N ALA A 312 -13.72 5.05 15.47
CA ALA A 312 -13.43 6.00 16.55
C ALA A 312 -11.98 6.53 16.57
N TRP A 313 -11.02 5.78 15.99
CA TRP A 313 -9.61 6.14 15.91
C TRP A 313 -9.25 6.98 14.69
N VAL A 314 -10.23 7.24 13.79
CA VAL A 314 -10.06 8.07 12.59
C VAL A 314 -10.75 9.41 12.80
N HIS A 315 -9.96 10.46 12.86
CA HIS A 315 -10.43 11.83 12.99
C HIS A 315 -10.32 12.55 11.65
N PHE A 316 -11.22 13.50 11.41
CA PHE A 316 -11.25 14.24 10.16
C PHE A 316 -11.11 15.75 10.39
N TYR A 317 -10.44 16.42 9.44
CA TYR A 317 -10.47 17.87 9.31
C TYR A 317 -11.06 18.24 7.94
N ASP A 318 -11.59 19.47 7.81
CA ASP A 318 -12.17 19.94 6.56
C ASP A 318 -11.11 19.96 5.45
N ALA A 319 -11.31 19.14 4.41
CA ALA A 319 -10.38 19.00 3.29
C ALA A 319 -10.20 20.31 2.51
N ASP A 320 -11.26 21.12 2.40
CA ASP A 320 -11.24 22.38 1.64
C ASP A 320 -10.61 23.54 2.45
N GLY A 321 -10.51 23.39 3.78
CA GLY A 321 -9.96 24.41 4.68
C GLY A 321 -8.44 24.43 4.77
N GLY A 322 -7.73 23.47 4.12
CA GLY A 322 -6.28 23.45 4.04
C GLY A 322 -5.56 23.48 5.39
N ALA A 323 -4.48 24.25 5.47
CA ALA A 323 -3.67 24.36 6.69
C ALA A 323 -4.43 24.94 7.88
N GLU A 324 -5.38 25.87 7.68
CA GLU A 324 -6.17 26.48 8.76
C GLU A 324 -7.08 25.44 9.44
N ALA A 325 -7.82 24.65 8.67
CA ALA A 325 -8.67 23.59 9.20
C ALA A 325 -7.87 22.49 9.91
N LEU A 326 -6.71 22.12 9.37
CA LEU A 326 -5.82 21.17 10.02
C LEU A 326 -5.25 21.75 11.33
N ALA A 327 -4.91 23.04 11.36
CA ALA A 327 -4.42 23.73 12.57
C ALA A 327 -5.51 23.77 13.66
N GLU A 328 -6.76 24.03 13.30
CA GLU A 328 -7.88 23.97 14.23
C GLU A 328 -8.04 22.56 14.81
N ALA A 329 -8.05 21.53 13.96
CA ALA A 329 -8.14 20.14 14.39
C ALA A 329 -6.99 19.75 15.34
N LEU A 330 -5.74 20.13 15.03
CA LEU A 330 -4.58 19.88 15.89
C LEU A 330 -4.69 20.62 17.24
N SER A 331 -5.24 21.82 17.25
CA SER A 331 -5.39 22.65 18.47
C SER A 331 -6.32 21.97 19.49
N VAL A 332 -7.35 21.28 19.04
CA VAL A 332 -8.35 20.61 19.90
C VAL A 332 -8.10 19.12 20.08
N PHE A 333 -7.27 18.51 19.23
CA PHE A 333 -7.02 17.06 19.28
C PHE A 333 -6.43 16.64 20.63
N ARG A 334 -6.95 15.55 21.17
CA ARG A 334 -6.44 14.85 22.35
C ARG A 334 -6.57 13.34 22.10
N ALA A 335 -5.45 12.64 22.08
CA ALA A 335 -5.46 11.19 21.97
C ALA A 335 -6.11 10.57 23.22
N SER A 336 -6.96 9.59 23.02
CA SER A 336 -7.58 8.82 24.08
C SER A 336 -7.13 7.36 24.06
N ASP A 337 -7.25 6.67 25.20
CA ASP A 337 -7.02 5.22 25.26
C ASP A 337 -8.07 4.46 24.44
N ASP A 338 -9.25 5.03 24.28
CA ASP A 338 -10.33 4.46 23.46
C ASP A 338 -9.97 4.46 21.98
N ASP A 339 -9.42 5.58 21.47
CA ASP A 339 -8.92 5.67 20.09
C ASP A 339 -7.81 4.63 19.85
N ARG A 340 -6.86 4.54 20.77
CA ARG A 340 -5.76 3.57 20.68
C ARG A 340 -6.26 2.13 20.69
N ARG A 341 -7.26 1.83 21.50
CA ARG A 341 -7.89 0.51 21.55
C ARG A 341 -8.62 0.22 20.24
N ALA A 342 -9.43 1.15 19.75
CA ALA A 342 -10.17 1.01 18.49
C ALA A 342 -9.23 0.79 17.29
N ALA A 343 -8.10 1.52 17.21
CA ALA A 343 -7.10 1.33 16.19
C ALA A 343 -6.51 -0.09 16.21
N ARG A 344 -6.17 -0.62 17.40
CA ARG A 344 -5.68 -2.00 17.52
C ARG A 344 -6.75 -3.05 17.20
N GLU A 345 -7.99 -2.81 17.55
CA GLU A 345 -9.11 -3.70 17.18
C GLU A 345 -9.30 -3.74 15.67
N TYR A 346 -9.22 -2.59 15.01
CA TYR A 346 -9.23 -2.51 13.55
C TYR A 346 -8.05 -3.30 12.94
N ALA A 347 -6.83 -3.10 13.42
CA ALA A 347 -5.66 -3.82 12.92
C ALA A 347 -5.80 -5.35 13.03
N ARG A 348 -6.42 -5.84 14.13
CA ARG A 348 -6.67 -7.28 14.35
C ARG A 348 -7.78 -7.84 13.46
N ALA A 349 -8.69 -7.01 12.99
CA ALA A 349 -9.74 -7.42 12.06
C ALA A 349 -9.23 -7.59 10.62
N TYR A 350 -8.10 -6.94 10.28
CA TYR A 350 -7.50 -6.95 8.93
C TYR A 350 -6.05 -7.44 8.99
N THR A 351 -5.86 -8.73 9.24
CA THR A 351 -4.51 -9.28 9.40
C THR A 351 -3.81 -9.55 8.08
N PRO A 352 -2.45 -9.56 8.05
CA PRO A 352 -1.69 -9.98 6.87
C PRO A 352 -2.03 -11.40 6.40
N TRP A 353 -2.37 -12.30 7.32
CA TRP A 353 -2.80 -13.66 7.02
C TRP A 353 -4.13 -13.71 6.26
N ASP A 354 -5.11 -12.92 6.70
CA ASP A 354 -6.41 -12.88 6.05
C ASP A 354 -6.28 -12.34 4.62
N MET A 355 -5.52 -11.26 4.44
CA MET A 355 -5.24 -10.71 3.11
C MET A 355 -4.53 -11.75 2.21
N ALA A 356 -3.47 -12.39 2.71
CA ALA A 356 -2.72 -13.39 1.96
C ALA A 356 -3.59 -14.59 1.56
N ASN A 357 -4.46 -15.08 2.45
CA ASN A 357 -5.36 -16.18 2.18
C ASN A 357 -6.45 -15.79 1.17
N ARG A 358 -6.98 -14.57 1.23
CA ARG A 358 -7.96 -14.08 0.24
C ARG A 358 -7.33 -13.99 -1.16
N PHE A 359 -6.08 -13.54 -1.29
CA PHE A 359 -5.35 -13.62 -2.57
C PHE A 359 -5.14 -15.05 -3.03
N LEU A 360 -4.77 -15.95 -2.13
CA LEU A 360 -4.61 -17.37 -2.46
C LEU A 360 -5.93 -17.98 -2.96
N ASP A 361 -7.03 -17.70 -2.28
CA ASP A 361 -8.35 -18.20 -2.67
C ASP A 361 -8.80 -17.62 -4.02
N LEU A 362 -8.51 -16.34 -4.29
CA LEU A 362 -8.72 -15.73 -5.59
C LEU A 362 -7.93 -16.48 -6.68
N TYR A 363 -6.65 -16.71 -6.47
CA TYR A 363 -5.80 -17.39 -7.44
C TYR A 363 -6.23 -18.83 -7.70
N ARG A 364 -6.67 -19.55 -6.67
CA ARG A 364 -7.23 -20.91 -6.80
C ARG A 364 -8.54 -20.92 -7.58
N ARG A 365 -9.41 -19.92 -7.41
CA ARG A 365 -10.66 -19.80 -8.20
C ARG A 365 -10.41 -19.49 -9.67
N LEU A 366 -9.37 -18.71 -9.97
CA LEU A 366 -9.03 -18.33 -11.34
C LEU A 366 -8.40 -19.48 -12.13
N ARG A 367 -7.75 -20.43 -11.46
CA ARG A 367 -7.20 -21.60 -12.15
C ARG A 367 -8.31 -22.62 -12.44
N PRO A 368 -8.50 -23.08 -13.69
CA PRO A 368 -9.27 -24.28 -13.95
C PRO A 368 -8.61 -25.45 -13.18
N ARG A 369 -9.38 -26.15 -12.35
CA ARG A 369 -8.93 -27.42 -11.78
C ARG A 369 -8.61 -28.33 -12.97
N ALA A 370 -7.37 -28.79 -13.08
CA ALA A 370 -7.06 -29.91 -13.93
C ALA A 370 -8.08 -31.01 -13.56
N GLU A 371 -8.92 -31.39 -14.50
CA GLU A 371 -9.87 -32.48 -14.31
C GLU A 371 -9.06 -33.69 -13.84
N ALA A 372 -9.38 -34.19 -12.67
CA ALA A 372 -8.81 -35.43 -12.18
C ALA A 372 -9.15 -36.50 -13.24
N VAL A 373 -8.13 -36.87 -14.00
CA VAL A 373 -8.25 -38.02 -14.91
C VAL A 373 -8.55 -39.24 -14.04
N THR A 374 -9.81 -39.52 -13.86
CA THR A 374 -10.29 -40.80 -13.32
C THR A 374 -9.91 -41.87 -14.35
N THR A 375 -8.70 -42.44 -14.22
CA THR A 375 -8.39 -43.70 -14.83
C THR A 375 -9.27 -44.76 -14.20
N SER A 376 -10.44 -44.97 -14.81
CA SER A 376 -11.21 -46.20 -14.63
C SER A 376 -10.40 -47.35 -15.26
N SER A 377 -9.85 -48.20 -14.42
CA SER A 377 -9.32 -49.51 -14.79
C SER A 377 -10.33 -50.56 -14.49
#